data_103e1b644b7f87ea65fb788a36a6266c
#
_entry.id   103e1b644b7f87ea65fb788a36a6266c
#
_cell.length_a   1.000
_cell.length_b   1.000
_cell.length_c   1.000
_cell.angle_alpha   90.00
_cell.angle_beta   90.00
_cell.angle_gamma   90.00
#
_symmetry.space_group_name_H-M   'P 1'
#
loop_
_entity.id
_entity.type
_entity.pdbx_description
1 polymer ?
#
loop_
_entity_poly.entity_id
_entity_poly.type
_entity_poly.pdbx_seq_one_letter_code
_entity_poly.pdbx_strand_id
1 'polypeptide(L)'
;MAAIEGEDFNGFRNYETWTVALWLGNERSSYERWKEEARRLWDEAGQDSEVIAERWSREEKTELDLSSSIAEAVREVAEEVREGFLRDLLNAALAAVAWHEVAEHFLADLPEFNSNKQR
;
A
#
# COMPACT_ATOMS: atom_id res chain seq x y z
N MET A 1 -22.48 8.53 4.73
CA MET A 1 -22.51 9.82 4.05
C MET A 1 -21.58 9.79 2.84
N ALA A 2 -22.04 10.29 1.74
CA ALA A 2 -21.20 10.33 0.56
C ALA A 2 -20.07 11.35 0.74
N ALA A 3 -18.88 11.00 0.29
CA ALA A 3 -17.78 11.92 0.28
C ALA A 3 -18.08 13.05 -0.72
N ILE A 4 -17.67 14.24 -0.38
CA ILE A 4 -17.79 15.35 -1.31
C ILE A 4 -16.74 15.13 -2.38
N GLU A 5 -17.13 15.34 -3.63
CA GLU A 5 -16.22 15.18 -4.75
C GLU A 5 -14.97 16.02 -4.56
N GLY A 6 -13.82 15.39 -4.70
CA GLY A 6 -12.53 16.04 -4.53
C GLY A 6 -11.98 15.99 -3.12
N GLU A 7 -12.77 15.49 -2.16
CA GLU A 7 -12.29 15.34 -0.80
C GLU A 7 -11.70 13.96 -0.61
N ASP A 8 -10.61 13.90 0.17
CA ASP A 8 -10.01 12.65 0.54
C ASP A 8 -10.34 12.31 1.99
N PHE A 9 -10.18 11.05 2.33
CA PHE A 9 -10.30 10.58 3.70
C PHE A 9 -8.92 10.61 4.34
N ASN A 10 -8.66 11.64 5.13
CA ASN A 10 -7.39 11.78 5.86
C ASN A 10 -6.16 11.63 4.95
N GLY A 11 -6.25 12.19 3.75
CA GLY A 11 -5.16 12.14 2.78
C GLY A 11 -5.24 10.98 1.81
N PHE A 12 -6.25 10.12 1.95
CA PHE A 12 -6.44 8.99 1.04
C PHE A 12 -7.60 9.27 0.09
N ARG A 13 -7.55 8.65 -1.07
CA ARG A 13 -8.51 8.85 -2.15
C ARG A 13 -9.95 8.55 -1.75
N ASN A 14 -10.15 7.50 -0.94
CA ASN A 14 -11.50 7.08 -0.55
C ASN A 14 -11.46 6.38 0.80
N TYR A 15 -12.63 6.10 1.30
CA TYR A 15 -12.80 5.48 2.60
C TYR A 15 -12.16 4.09 2.68
N GLU A 16 -12.31 3.31 1.62
CA GLU A 16 -11.76 1.96 1.57
C GLU A 16 -10.25 1.97 1.72
N THR A 17 -9.58 2.86 1.00
CA THR A 17 -8.12 2.99 1.08
C THR A 17 -7.67 3.39 2.48
N TRP A 18 -8.35 4.40 3.05
CA TRP A 18 -8.06 4.84 4.41
C TRP A 18 -8.25 3.71 5.41
N THR A 19 -9.33 2.93 5.25
CA THR A 19 -9.62 1.83 6.16
C THR A 19 -8.52 0.78 6.14
N VAL A 20 -8.03 0.41 4.96
CA VAL A 20 -6.93 -0.55 4.86
C VAL A 20 -5.69 -0.01 5.55
N ALA A 21 -5.30 1.22 5.26
CA ALA A 21 -4.12 1.83 5.85
C ALA A 21 -4.26 1.91 7.38
N LEU A 22 -5.45 2.27 7.87
CA LEU A 22 -5.72 2.38 9.29
C LEU A 22 -5.53 1.03 9.99
N TRP A 23 -6.15 -0.01 9.45
CA TRP A 23 -6.09 -1.33 10.11
C TRP A 23 -4.68 -1.94 10.04
N LEU A 24 -3.99 -1.78 8.90
CA LEU A 24 -2.63 -2.30 8.79
C LEU A 24 -1.64 -1.54 9.68
N GLY A 25 -1.90 -0.26 9.92
CA GLY A 25 -0.99 0.56 10.73
C GLY A 25 -1.37 0.68 12.19
N ASN A 26 -2.58 0.25 12.57
CA ASN A 26 -3.09 0.47 13.91
C ASN A 26 -2.59 -0.55 14.94
N GLU A 27 -2.31 -1.76 14.50
CA GLU A 27 -1.72 -2.77 15.36
C GLU A 27 -0.21 -2.72 15.23
N ARG A 28 0.48 -2.69 16.36
CA ARG A 28 1.93 -2.50 16.36
C ARG A 28 2.69 -3.53 15.55
N SER A 29 2.35 -4.81 15.69
CA SER A 29 3.07 -5.85 14.95
C SER A 29 2.85 -5.73 13.45
N SER A 30 1.64 -5.38 13.03
CA SER A 30 1.33 -5.17 11.62
C SER A 30 2.07 -3.95 11.08
N TYR A 31 2.06 -2.86 11.83
CA TYR A 31 2.74 -1.64 11.44
C TYR A 31 4.24 -1.89 11.24
N GLU A 32 4.87 -2.56 12.19
CA GLU A 32 6.29 -2.87 12.11
C GLU A 32 6.60 -3.82 10.96
N ARG A 33 5.73 -4.81 10.73
CA ARG A 33 5.88 -5.73 9.61
C ARG A 33 5.94 -4.98 8.28
N TRP A 34 5.02 -4.05 8.06
CA TRP A 34 4.95 -3.34 6.79
C TRP A 34 6.06 -2.32 6.64
N LYS A 35 6.52 -1.73 7.74
CA LYS A 35 7.69 -0.87 7.71
C LYS A 35 8.95 -1.66 7.35
N GLU A 36 9.09 -2.85 7.91
CA GLU A 36 10.23 -3.71 7.57
C GLU A 36 10.17 -4.17 6.12
N GLU A 37 8.98 -4.51 5.65
CA GLU A 37 8.80 -4.89 4.26
C GLU A 37 9.15 -3.72 3.33
N ALA A 38 8.73 -2.51 3.69
CA ALA A 38 9.06 -1.33 2.91
C ALA A 38 10.59 -1.14 2.84
N ARG A 39 11.27 -1.31 3.96
CA ARG A 39 12.73 -1.21 3.98
C ARG A 39 13.36 -2.29 3.12
N ARG A 40 12.90 -3.51 3.24
CA ARG A 40 13.45 -4.63 2.49
C ARG A 40 13.31 -4.38 0.99
N LEU A 41 12.12 -3.95 0.57
CA LEU A 41 11.86 -3.72 -0.85
C LEU A 41 12.65 -2.53 -1.38
N TRP A 42 12.85 -1.50 -0.57
CA TRP A 42 13.70 -0.38 -0.95
C TRP A 42 15.15 -0.83 -1.19
N ASP A 43 15.66 -1.67 -0.30
CA ASP A 43 17.02 -2.18 -0.43
C ASP A 43 17.15 -3.07 -1.66
N GLU A 44 16.17 -3.93 -1.90
CA GLU A 44 16.16 -4.80 -3.08
C GLU A 44 16.06 -3.99 -4.37
N ALA A 45 15.24 -2.95 -4.37
CA ALA A 45 15.06 -2.12 -5.56
C ALA A 45 16.37 -1.44 -5.97
N GLY A 46 17.20 -1.08 -4.99
CA GLY A 46 18.49 -0.48 -5.27
C GLY A 46 19.45 -1.41 -6.00
N GLN A 47 19.20 -2.70 -5.98
CA GLN A 47 20.03 -3.71 -6.65
C GLN A 47 19.36 -4.30 -7.89
N ASP A 48 18.15 -3.86 -8.19
CA ASP A 48 17.39 -4.36 -9.33
C ASP A 48 18.03 -3.91 -10.65
N SER A 49 18.17 -4.83 -11.59
CA SER A 49 18.85 -4.54 -12.85
C SER A 49 18.13 -3.46 -13.66
N GLU A 50 16.81 -3.41 -13.63
CA GLU A 50 16.05 -2.41 -14.36
C GLU A 50 16.17 -1.03 -13.72
N VAL A 51 16.30 -0.99 -12.40
CA VAL A 51 16.55 0.26 -11.68
C VAL A 51 17.96 0.76 -11.98
N ILE A 52 18.95 -0.14 -11.96
CA ILE A 52 20.34 0.21 -12.27
C ILE A 52 20.44 0.70 -13.71
N ALA A 53 19.67 0.11 -14.62
CA ALA A 53 19.63 0.52 -16.03
C ALA A 53 18.79 1.78 -16.25
N GLU A 54 18.25 2.36 -15.20
CA GLU A 54 17.44 3.58 -15.22
C GLU A 54 16.14 3.46 -16.02
N ARG A 55 15.60 2.25 -16.16
CA ARG A 55 14.30 2.04 -16.78
C ARG A 55 13.16 2.27 -15.78
N TRP A 56 13.45 2.09 -14.49
CA TRP A 56 12.54 2.36 -13.39
C TRP A 56 13.28 3.20 -12.37
N SER A 57 12.59 4.11 -11.72
CA SER A 57 13.19 4.72 -10.54
C SER A 57 13.09 3.73 -9.39
N ARG A 58 13.99 3.89 -8.42
CA ARG A 58 13.96 3.07 -7.21
C ARG A 58 12.65 3.26 -6.47
N GLU A 59 12.15 4.50 -6.44
CA GLU A 59 10.87 4.83 -5.80
C GLU A 59 9.71 4.12 -6.47
N GLU A 60 9.65 4.15 -7.78
CA GLU A 60 8.58 3.49 -8.53
C GLU A 60 8.59 1.98 -8.29
N LYS A 61 9.76 1.38 -8.35
CA LYS A 61 9.89 -0.06 -8.14
C LYS A 61 9.46 -0.46 -6.73
N THR A 62 9.93 0.29 -5.74
CA THR A 62 9.58 0.02 -4.34
C THR A 62 8.09 0.17 -4.10
N GLU A 63 7.50 1.25 -4.61
CA GLU A 63 6.08 1.50 -4.43
C GLU A 63 5.23 0.42 -5.10
N LEU A 64 5.59 0.03 -6.31
CA LEU A 64 4.88 -1.02 -7.01
C LEU A 64 4.95 -2.34 -6.26
N ASP A 65 6.15 -2.74 -5.85
CA ASP A 65 6.32 -4.01 -5.16
C ASP A 65 5.65 -4.04 -3.80
N LEU A 66 5.72 -2.93 -3.06
CA LEU A 66 5.07 -2.86 -1.76
C LEU A 66 3.54 -2.87 -1.91
N SER A 67 3.01 -2.13 -2.88
CA SER A 67 1.56 -2.11 -3.11
C SER A 67 1.05 -3.50 -3.47
N SER A 68 1.79 -4.24 -4.29
CA SER A 68 1.43 -5.60 -4.66
C SER A 68 1.49 -6.55 -3.46
N SER A 69 2.52 -6.41 -2.63
CA SER A 69 2.68 -7.23 -1.44
C SER A 69 1.53 -7.01 -0.44
N ILE A 70 1.18 -5.76 -0.22
CA ILE A 70 0.07 -5.42 0.68
C ILE A 70 -1.25 -5.94 0.13
N ALA A 71 -1.51 -5.70 -1.15
CA ALA A 71 -2.76 -6.15 -1.78
C ALA A 71 -2.91 -7.66 -1.69
N GLU A 72 -1.83 -8.39 -1.96
CA GLU A 72 -1.84 -9.83 -1.89
C GLU A 72 -2.12 -10.32 -0.48
N ALA A 73 -1.47 -9.72 0.52
CA ALA A 73 -1.69 -10.11 1.92
C ALA A 73 -3.12 -9.87 2.37
N VAL A 74 -3.70 -8.73 1.98
CA VAL A 74 -5.09 -8.42 2.35
C VAL A 74 -6.06 -9.37 1.63
N ARG A 75 -5.80 -9.68 0.38
CA ARG A 75 -6.65 -10.62 -0.37
C ARG A 75 -6.61 -12.03 0.21
N GLU A 76 -5.45 -12.45 0.71
CA GLU A 76 -5.36 -13.75 1.40
C GLU A 76 -6.26 -13.80 2.61
N VAL A 77 -6.26 -12.74 3.42
CA VAL A 77 -7.14 -12.67 4.58
C VAL A 77 -8.61 -12.65 4.14
N ALA A 78 -8.90 -11.96 3.06
CA ALA A 78 -10.27 -11.89 2.55
C ALA A 78 -10.81 -13.24 2.10
N GLU A 79 -9.92 -14.15 1.69
CA GLU A 79 -10.34 -15.49 1.29
C GLU A 79 -10.90 -16.31 2.45
N GLU A 80 -10.65 -15.89 3.69
CA GLU A 80 -11.22 -16.56 4.86
C GLU A 80 -12.71 -16.25 5.03
N VAL A 81 -13.21 -15.23 4.33
CA VAL A 81 -14.64 -14.95 4.35
C VAL A 81 -15.34 -15.91 3.41
N ARG A 82 -16.38 -16.58 3.94
CA ARG A 82 -17.13 -17.57 3.15
C ARG A 82 -17.70 -16.94 1.91
N GLU A 83 -17.71 -17.70 0.81
CA GLU A 83 -18.35 -17.25 -0.43
C GLU A 83 -19.81 -16.93 -0.19
N GLY A 84 -20.29 -15.87 -0.83
CA GLY A 84 -21.64 -15.37 -0.68
C GLY A 84 -21.69 -13.86 -0.70
N PHE A 85 -22.78 -13.31 -0.20
CA PHE A 85 -23.01 -11.87 -0.23
C PHE A 85 -21.88 -11.05 0.41
N LEU A 86 -21.47 -11.46 1.61
CA LEU A 86 -20.43 -10.69 2.31
C LEU A 86 -19.10 -10.75 1.59
N ARG A 87 -18.77 -11.91 1.02
CA ARG A 87 -17.55 -12.06 0.23
C ARG A 87 -17.59 -11.16 -1.00
N ASP A 88 -18.71 -11.12 -1.70
CA ASP A 88 -18.86 -10.28 -2.86
C ASP A 88 -18.75 -8.80 -2.50
N LEU A 89 -19.37 -8.41 -1.39
CA LEU A 89 -19.30 -7.03 -0.92
C LEU A 89 -17.87 -6.65 -0.55
N LEU A 90 -17.17 -7.55 0.12
CA LEU A 90 -15.76 -7.34 0.48
C LEU A 90 -14.90 -7.19 -0.78
N ASN A 91 -15.11 -8.04 -1.76
CA ASN A 91 -14.33 -7.96 -3.00
C ASN A 91 -14.59 -6.63 -3.74
N ALA A 92 -15.83 -6.15 -3.70
CA ALA A 92 -16.16 -4.86 -4.29
C ALA A 92 -15.43 -3.72 -3.57
N ALA A 93 -15.38 -3.79 -2.25
CA ALA A 93 -14.67 -2.79 -1.46
C ALA A 93 -13.17 -2.83 -1.76
N LEU A 94 -12.59 -4.03 -1.84
CA LEU A 94 -11.16 -4.17 -2.11
C LEU A 94 -10.80 -3.68 -3.51
N ALA A 95 -11.73 -3.79 -4.47
CA ALA A 95 -11.50 -3.29 -5.82
C ALA A 95 -11.39 -1.76 -5.84
N ALA A 96 -11.91 -1.07 -4.83
CA ALA A 96 -11.87 0.38 -4.74
C ALA A 96 -10.61 0.90 -4.04
N VAL A 97 -9.81 0.01 -3.46
CA VAL A 97 -8.61 0.42 -2.70
C VAL A 97 -7.50 0.87 -3.64
N ALA A 98 -6.96 2.05 -3.38
CA ALA A 98 -5.78 2.55 -4.09
C ALA A 98 -4.54 2.03 -3.36
N TRP A 99 -4.10 0.84 -3.74
CA TRP A 99 -3.02 0.14 -3.05
C TRP A 99 -1.72 0.94 -3.03
N HIS A 100 -1.46 1.73 -4.09
CA HIS A 100 -0.26 2.57 -4.12
C HIS A 100 -0.28 3.64 -3.02
N GLU A 101 -1.47 4.15 -2.66
CA GLU A 101 -1.57 5.13 -1.57
C GLU A 101 -1.30 4.47 -0.22
N VAL A 102 -1.74 3.22 -0.04
CA VAL A 102 -1.43 2.47 1.18
C VAL A 102 0.08 2.26 1.28
N ALA A 103 0.71 1.87 0.17
CA ALA A 103 2.16 1.68 0.13
C ALA A 103 2.90 2.98 0.45
N GLU A 104 2.48 4.09 -0.13
CA GLU A 104 3.08 5.39 0.13
C GLU A 104 2.99 5.77 1.61
N HIS A 105 1.89 5.40 2.26
CA HIS A 105 1.71 5.67 3.68
C HIS A 105 2.83 5.04 4.52
N PHE A 106 3.20 3.80 4.21
CA PHE A 106 4.28 3.12 4.92
C PHE A 106 5.66 3.61 4.47
N LEU A 107 5.81 3.94 3.19
CA LEU A 107 7.06 4.45 2.66
C LEU A 107 7.38 5.86 3.16
N ALA A 108 6.37 6.61 3.58
CA ALA A 108 6.57 7.96 4.11
C ALA A 108 7.47 7.97 5.34
N ASP A 109 7.59 6.83 6.03
CA ASP A 109 8.46 6.71 7.20
C ASP A 109 9.89 6.33 6.84
N LEU A 110 10.19 6.07 5.56
CA LEU A 110 11.55 5.80 5.11
C LEU A 110 12.21 7.12 4.69
N PRO A 111 13.23 7.61 5.43
CA PRO A 111 13.87 8.87 5.08
C PRO A 111 14.46 8.88 3.67
N GLU A 112 15.05 7.77 3.26
CA GLU A 112 15.67 7.68 1.93
C GLU A 112 14.62 7.82 0.82
N PHE A 113 13.47 7.20 1.00
CA PHE A 113 12.38 7.29 0.03
C PHE A 113 11.89 8.73 -0.09
N ASN A 114 11.65 9.39 1.03
CA ASN A 114 11.17 10.77 1.04
C ASN A 114 12.17 11.73 0.44
N SER A 115 13.45 11.57 0.76
CA SER A 115 14.50 12.45 0.24
C SER A 115 14.57 12.38 -1.28
N ASN A 116 14.51 11.18 -1.84
CA ASN A 116 14.55 10.99 -3.27
C ASN A 116 13.29 11.52 -3.95
N LYS A 117 12.14 11.30 -3.34
CA LYS A 117 10.87 11.70 -3.92
C LYS A 117 10.70 13.21 -3.98
N GLN A 118 11.34 13.94 -3.08
CA GLN A 118 11.23 15.39 -3.00
C GLN A 118 12.15 16.14 -3.97
N ARG A 119 12.94 15.43 -4.74
CA ARG A 119 13.82 16.08 -5.72
C ARG A 119 13.08 16.45 -7.01
#